data_c6a0349e041379edda200c0df79765c9
#
_entry.id   c6a0349e041379edda200c0df79765c9
#
_cell.length_a   1.000
_cell.length_b   1.000
_cell.length_c   1.000
_cell.angle_alpha   90.00
_cell.angle_beta   90.00
_cell.angle_gamma   90.00
#
_symmetry.space_group_name_H-M   'P 1'
#
loop_
_entity.id
_entity.type
_entity.pdbx_description
1 polymer ?
#
loop_
_entity_poly.entity_id
_entity_poly.type
_entity_poly.pdbx_seq_one_letter_code
_entity_poly.pdbx_strand_id
1 'polypeptide(L)'
;DFIYKISQDQFKELEAIFKRIHVEIKSDYQYKYDLLRNYIMELIHFGQKLQPILPQDNNKTASSRTTTLFIELLERQFPIENIDQLLQLKTPADYAETLGVHVNHLNKVLKEITGRTTGEIIGNRIYQEAKILLDQTKWNISEIAFSLGFEEVSHFSNFFKKYNSQSPLHYRESQIV
;
A
#
# COMPACT_ATOMS: atom_id res chain seq x y z
N ASP A 1 6.06 -2.47 -16.86
CA ASP A 1 6.96 -1.37 -16.45
C ASP A 1 6.63 -0.15 -17.31
N PHE A 2 6.33 0.98 -16.66
CA PHE A 2 6.13 2.24 -17.36
C PHE A 2 7.48 2.96 -17.49
N ILE A 3 7.89 3.23 -18.73
CA ILE A 3 9.12 3.96 -19.03
C ILE A 3 8.72 5.36 -19.50
N TYR A 4 9.20 6.37 -18.80
CA TYR A 4 8.97 7.77 -19.16
C TYR A 4 10.23 8.37 -19.79
N LYS A 5 10.07 9.07 -20.91
CA LYS A 5 11.11 9.93 -21.45
C LYS A 5 11.00 11.30 -20.79
N ILE A 6 12.07 11.76 -20.19
CA ILE A 6 12.13 13.07 -19.52
C ILE A 6 13.09 14.01 -20.26
N SER A 7 12.81 15.30 -20.23
CA SER A 7 13.70 16.33 -20.77
C SER A 7 14.89 16.57 -19.85
N GLN A 8 15.91 17.29 -20.36
CA GLN A 8 17.07 17.66 -19.56
C GLN A 8 16.70 18.53 -18.33
N ASP A 9 15.71 19.41 -18.47
CA ASP A 9 15.26 20.25 -17.35
C ASP A 9 14.47 19.45 -16.33
N GLN A 10 13.61 18.54 -16.79
CA GLN A 10 12.91 17.58 -15.92
C GLN A 10 13.88 16.66 -15.17
N PHE A 11 14.97 16.26 -15.81
CA PHE A 11 16.03 15.49 -15.15
C PHE A 11 16.71 16.29 -14.03
N LYS A 12 17.03 17.58 -14.27
CA LYS A 12 17.61 18.44 -13.24
C LYS A 12 16.67 18.65 -12.05
N GLU A 13 15.37 18.84 -12.31
CA GLU A 13 14.34 18.96 -11.26
C GLU A 13 14.28 17.70 -10.42
N LEU A 14 14.22 16.53 -11.06
CA LEU A 14 14.21 15.23 -10.39
C LEU A 14 15.48 15.02 -9.55
N GLU A 15 16.66 15.31 -10.12
CA GLU A 15 17.95 15.22 -9.43
C GLU A 15 17.99 16.12 -8.18
N ALA A 16 17.43 17.32 -8.26
CA ALA A 16 17.36 18.24 -7.14
C ALA A 16 16.49 17.70 -5.98
N ILE A 17 15.36 17.04 -6.29
CA ILE A 17 14.51 16.39 -5.28
C ILE A 17 15.30 15.28 -4.58
N PHE A 18 15.95 14.39 -5.34
CA PHE A 18 16.74 13.30 -4.76
C PHE A 18 17.93 13.81 -3.93
N LYS A 19 18.60 14.86 -4.35
CA LYS A 19 19.68 15.49 -3.56
C LYS A 19 19.16 16.00 -2.22
N ARG A 20 18.01 16.68 -2.19
CA ARG A 20 17.39 17.15 -0.94
C ARG A 20 17.03 15.97 -0.02
N ILE A 21 16.41 14.93 -0.54
CA ILE A 21 16.11 13.70 0.22
C ILE A 21 17.39 13.09 0.80
N HIS A 22 18.44 12.96 -0.01
CA HIS A 22 19.71 12.37 0.43
C HIS A 22 20.39 13.17 1.54
N VAL A 23 20.36 14.50 1.45
CA VAL A 23 20.91 15.40 2.49
C VAL A 23 20.08 15.27 3.77
N GLU A 24 18.76 15.30 3.65
CA GLU A 24 17.85 15.31 4.80
C GLU A 24 17.86 14.00 5.58
N ILE A 25 17.98 12.85 4.93
CA ILE A 25 18.10 11.54 5.60
C ILE A 25 19.28 11.55 6.60
N LYS A 26 20.35 12.25 6.27
CA LYS A 26 21.57 12.33 7.10
C LYS A 26 21.58 13.49 8.09
N SER A 27 20.56 14.35 8.07
CA SER A 27 20.47 15.49 8.97
C SER A 27 20.09 15.09 10.39
N ASP A 28 20.46 15.91 11.36
CA ASP A 28 20.03 15.79 12.76
C ASP A 28 18.78 16.63 13.03
N TYR A 29 18.08 17.10 12.00
CA TYR A 29 16.89 17.92 12.15
C TYR A 29 15.75 17.16 12.81
N GLN A 30 15.20 17.71 13.89
CA GLN A 30 14.16 17.05 14.71
C GLN A 30 12.94 16.60 13.91
N TYR A 31 12.53 17.38 12.89
CA TYR A 31 11.36 17.10 12.05
C TYR A 31 11.74 16.59 10.65
N LYS A 32 12.91 15.97 10.51
CA LYS A 32 13.41 15.48 9.21
C LYS A 32 12.44 14.51 8.50
N TYR A 33 11.73 13.68 9.24
CA TYR A 33 10.78 12.74 8.63
C TYR A 33 9.54 13.43 8.04
N ASP A 34 9.08 14.53 8.65
CA ASP A 34 8.00 15.34 8.09
C ASP A 34 8.48 16.06 6.82
N LEU A 35 9.71 16.57 6.82
CA LEU A 35 10.31 17.18 5.63
C LEU A 35 10.55 16.16 4.53
N LEU A 36 11.03 14.98 4.85
CA LEU A 36 11.17 13.86 3.89
C LEU A 36 9.83 13.46 3.26
N ARG A 37 8.75 13.44 4.05
CA ARG A 37 7.40 13.20 3.54
C ARG A 37 6.99 14.24 2.49
N ASN A 38 7.30 15.51 2.71
CA ASN A 38 7.03 16.58 1.75
C ASN A 38 7.84 16.40 0.45
N TYR A 39 9.11 16.00 0.53
CA TYR A 39 9.91 15.71 -0.67
C TYR A 39 9.39 14.49 -1.44
N ILE A 40 8.88 13.48 -0.75
CA ILE A 40 8.24 12.33 -1.40
C ILE A 40 6.94 12.77 -2.09
N MET A 41 6.14 13.64 -1.47
CA MET A 41 4.94 14.20 -2.11
C MET A 41 5.30 15.02 -3.36
N GLU A 42 6.37 15.82 -3.31
CA GLU A 42 6.89 16.55 -4.47
C GLU A 42 7.29 15.60 -5.61
N LEU A 43 7.97 14.48 -5.26
CA LEU A 43 8.35 13.45 -6.23
C LEU A 43 7.12 12.78 -6.87
N ILE A 44 6.08 12.49 -6.09
CA ILE A 44 4.82 11.94 -6.60
C ILE A 44 4.16 12.91 -7.58
N HIS A 45 4.07 14.20 -7.22
CA HIS A 45 3.50 15.22 -8.10
C HIS A 45 4.35 15.43 -9.37
N PHE A 46 5.67 15.35 -9.24
CA PHE A 46 6.56 15.36 -10.41
C PHE A 46 6.24 14.21 -11.35
N GLY A 47 6.14 12.98 -10.85
CA GLY A 47 5.75 11.81 -11.65
C GLY A 47 4.37 11.95 -12.30
N GLN A 48 3.40 12.52 -11.59
CA GLN A 48 2.06 12.79 -12.14
C GLN A 48 2.09 13.79 -13.30
N LYS A 49 2.93 14.83 -13.23
CA LYS A 49 3.13 15.80 -14.33
C LYS A 49 3.78 15.17 -15.57
N LEU A 50 4.58 14.12 -15.41
CA LEU A 50 5.19 13.38 -16.52
C LEU A 50 4.20 12.51 -17.28
N GLN A 51 3.09 12.13 -16.64
CA GLN A 51 2.04 11.40 -17.34
C GLN A 51 1.48 12.30 -18.43
N PRO A 52 1.43 11.86 -19.69
CA PRO A 52 0.69 12.61 -20.70
C PRO A 52 -0.70 12.85 -20.11
N ILE A 53 -1.18 14.09 -20.17
CA ILE A 53 -2.59 14.38 -19.92
C ILE A 53 -3.31 13.61 -21.03
N LEU A 54 -3.61 12.33 -20.75
CA LEU A 54 -4.59 11.64 -21.56
C LEU A 54 -5.80 12.56 -21.49
N PRO A 55 -6.38 12.95 -22.65
CA PRO A 55 -7.61 13.72 -22.66
C PRO A 55 -8.48 13.07 -21.58
N GLN A 56 -9.09 13.87 -20.72
CA GLN A 56 -10.08 13.33 -19.79
C GLN A 56 -11.09 12.62 -20.64
N ASP A 57 -10.77 11.36 -20.93
CA ASP A 57 -11.70 10.46 -21.58
C ASP A 57 -12.82 10.36 -20.57
N ASN A 58 -13.93 11.04 -20.86
CA ASN A 58 -15.18 10.90 -20.14
C ASN A 58 -15.68 9.44 -20.20
N ASN A 59 -14.92 8.59 -20.87
CA ASN A 59 -14.94 7.13 -20.89
C ASN A 59 -13.88 6.53 -19.94
N LYS A 60 -13.84 6.97 -18.67
CA LYS A 60 -13.35 6.03 -17.64
C LYS A 60 -14.28 4.84 -17.76
N THR A 61 -13.77 3.75 -18.34
CA THR A 61 -14.56 2.52 -18.50
C THR A 61 -15.13 2.16 -17.12
N ALA A 62 -16.31 1.56 -17.07
CA ALA A 62 -16.90 1.09 -15.80
C ALA A 62 -15.86 0.30 -14.97
N SER A 63 -15.00 -0.45 -15.66
CA SER A 63 -13.86 -1.17 -15.09
C SER A 63 -12.84 -0.28 -14.38
N SER A 64 -12.44 0.84 -14.98
CA SER A 64 -11.51 1.78 -14.34
C SER A 64 -12.10 2.43 -13.09
N ARG A 65 -13.40 2.77 -13.11
CA ARG A 65 -14.11 3.32 -11.94
C ARG A 65 -14.18 2.28 -10.82
N THR A 66 -14.56 1.04 -11.14
CA THR A 66 -14.60 -0.05 -10.16
C THR A 66 -13.24 -0.28 -9.52
N THR A 67 -12.16 -0.26 -10.29
CA THR A 67 -10.79 -0.39 -9.77
C THR A 67 -10.45 0.76 -8.82
N THR A 68 -10.73 2.00 -9.20
CA THR A 68 -10.46 3.18 -8.35
C THR A 68 -11.22 3.08 -7.03
N LEU A 69 -12.53 2.79 -7.08
CA LEU A 69 -13.36 2.65 -5.88
C LEU A 69 -12.89 1.50 -4.98
N PHE A 70 -12.46 0.38 -5.56
CA PHE A 70 -11.90 -0.73 -4.80
C PHE A 70 -10.62 -0.32 -4.06
N ILE A 71 -9.68 0.35 -4.74
CA ILE A 71 -8.42 0.79 -4.12
C ILE A 71 -8.70 1.82 -3.01
N GLU A 72 -9.59 2.79 -3.25
CA GLU A 72 -9.99 3.76 -2.22
C GLU A 72 -10.62 3.07 -1.00
N LEU A 73 -11.48 2.09 -1.21
CA LEU A 73 -12.12 1.34 -0.14
C LEU A 73 -11.12 0.48 0.63
N LEU A 74 -10.14 -0.12 -0.06
CA LEU A 74 -9.05 -0.88 0.54
C LEU A 74 -8.17 0.02 1.43
N GLU A 75 -7.67 1.12 0.88
CA GLU A 75 -6.74 2.01 1.59
C GLU A 75 -7.41 2.76 2.75
N ARG A 76 -8.72 2.98 2.71
CA ARG A 76 -9.47 3.64 3.81
C ARG A 76 -9.39 2.89 5.15
N GLN A 77 -9.11 1.60 5.13
CA GLN A 77 -8.97 0.80 6.34
C GLN A 77 -7.59 0.90 7.00
N PHE A 78 -6.64 1.58 6.36
CA PHE A 78 -5.26 1.68 6.78
C PHE A 78 -4.82 3.14 6.93
N PRO A 79 -3.79 3.44 7.73
CA PRO A 79 -3.08 2.50 8.63
C PRO A 79 -3.92 2.06 9.82
N ILE A 80 -3.54 0.95 10.47
CA ILE A 80 -4.11 0.52 11.75
C ILE A 80 -3.34 1.22 12.87
N GLU A 81 -3.97 2.21 13.49
CA GLU A 81 -3.31 3.09 14.46
C GLU A 81 -3.46 2.63 15.92
N ASN A 82 -4.46 1.82 16.21
CA ASN A 82 -4.71 1.31 17.56
C ASN A 82 -5.23 -0.13 17.52
N ILE A 83 -5.09 -0.83 18.65
CA ILE A 83 -5.35 -2.25 18.78
C ILE A 83 -6.86 -2.61 18.62
N ASP A 84 -7.73 -1.64 18.91
CA ASP A 84 -9.18 -1.82 18.83
C ASP A 84 -9.72 -1.55 17.40
N GLN A 85 -8.87 -1.04 16.53
CA GLN A 85 -9.19 -0.84 15.12
C GLN A 85 -9.09 -2.18 14.39
N LEU A 86 -10.25 -2.80 14.16
CA LEU A 86 -10.34 -4.08 13.45
C LEU A 86 -10.54 -3.87 11.96
N LEU A 87 -9.79 -4.62 11.16
CA LEU A 87 -9.99 -4.67 9.71
C LEU A 87 -11.38 -5.28 9.41
N GLN A 88 -12.24 -4.50 8.75
CA GLN A 88 -13.64 -4.88 8.49
C GLN A 88 -13.79 -5.71 7.21
N LEU A 89 -13.17 -5.25 6.12
CA LEU A 89 -13.25 -5.90 4.81
C LEU A 89 -11.97 -6.71 4.57
N LYS A 90 -12.09 -8.02 4.49
CA LYS A 90 -10.96 -8.96 4.44
C LYS A 90 -10.93 -9.82 3.18
N THR A 91 -12.08 -10.04 2.57
CA THR A 91 -12.25 -10.97 1.46
C THR A 91 -12.73 -10.27 0.18
N PRO A 92 -12.45 -10.84 -1.01
CA PRO A 92 -13.01 -10.31 -2.26
C PRO A 92 -14.56 -10.17 -2.23
N ALA A 93 -15.24 -11.02 -1.47
CA ALA A 93 -16.69 -10.96 -1.33
C ALA A 93 -17.14 -9.71 -0.57
N ASP A 94 -16.47 -9.37 0.54
CA ASP A 94 -16.79 -8.18 1.35
C ASP A 94 -16.68 -6.90 0.51
N TYR A 95 -15.63 -6.78 -0.28
CA TYR A 95 -15.45 -5.63 -1.17
C TYR A 95 -16.45 -5.60 -2.31
N ALA A 96 -16.76 -6.76 -2.90
CA ALA A 96 -17.74 -6.85 -3.99
C ALA A 96 -19.14 -6.47 -3.48
N GLU A 97 -19.54 -6.93 -2.30
CA GLU A 97 -20.81 -6.56 -1.66
C GLU A 97 -20.85 -5.04 -1.38
N THR A 98 -19.82 -4.49 -0.76
CA THR A 98 -19.74 -3.06 -0.45
C THR A 98 -19.79 -2.17 -1.70
N LEU A 99 -19.20 -2.64 -2.80
CA LEU A 99 -19.18 -1.94 -4.09
C LEU A 99 -20.44 -2.18 -4.94
N GLY A 100 -21.35 -3.06 -4.50
CA GLY A 100 -22.56 -3.40 -5.23
C GLY A 100 -22.30 -4.14 -6.55
N VAL A 101 -21.22 -4.92 -6.62
CA VAL A 101 -20.84 -5.68 -7.82
C VAL A 101 -20.70 -7.17 -7.52
N HIS A 102 -20.80 -8.00 -8.55
CA HIS A 102 -20.55 -9.44 -8.36
C HIS A 102 -19.02 -9.70 -8.19
N VAL A 103 -18.65 -10.60 -7.28
CA VAL A 103 -17.26 -10.92 -6.95
C VAL A 103 -16.44 -11.36 -8.17
N ASN A 104 -17.03 -12.12 -9.08
CA ASN A 104 -16.35 -12.52 -10.32
C ASN A 104 -16.08 -11.35 -11.25
N HIS A 105 -17.01 -10.37 -11.30
CA HIS A 105 -16.80 -9.14 -12.06
C HIS A 105 -15.65 -8.32 -11.47
N LEU A 106 -15.63 -8.13 -10.15
CA LEU A 106 -14.54 -7.43 -9.46
C LEU A 106 -13.19 -8.10 -9.74
N ASN A 107 -13.10 -9.42 -9.58
CA ASN A 107 -11.89 -10.19 -9.90
C ASN A 107 -11.42 -10.03 -11.34
N LYS A 108 -12.35 -10.10 -12.29
CA LYS A 108 -12.04 -9.94 -13.73
C LYS A 108 -11.46 -8.56 -14.01
N VAL A 109 -12.15 -7.51 -13.54
CA VAL A 109 -11.76 -6.11 -13.75
C VAL A 109 -10.39 -5.82 -13.14
N LEU A 110 -10.16 -6.21 -11.89
CA LEU A 110 -8.88 -5.98 -11.23
C LEU A 110 -7.75 -6.75 -11.90
N LYS A 111 -7.99 -8.00 -12.30
CA LYS A 111 -6.98 -8.81 -12.99
C LYS A 111 -6.63 -8.23 -14.38
N GLU A 112 -7.59 -7.72 -15.12
CA GLU A 112 -7.36 -7.06 -16.41
C GLU A 112 -6.54 -5.78 -16.28
N ILE A 113 -6.79 -4.96 -15.25
CA ILE A 113 -6.12 -3.67 -15.09
C ILE A 113 -4.79 -3.79 -14.35
N THR A 114 -4.72 -4.63 -13.29
CA THR A 114 -3.55 -4.70 -12.39
C THR A 114 -2.67 -5.93 -12.62
N GLY A 115 -3.14 -6.91 -13.37
CA GLY A 115 -2.50 -8.21 -13.54
C GLY A 115 -2.65 -9.14 -12.32
N ARG A 116 -3.35 -8.71 -11.25
CA ARG A 116 -3.49 -9.43 -9.97
C ARG A 116 -4.95 -9.69 -9.65
N THR A 117 -5.21 -10.78 -8.94
CA THR A 117 -6.55 -11.06 -8.39
C THR A 117 -6.87 -10.14 -7.22
N THR A 118 -8.16 -9.95 -6.94
CA THR A 118 -8.63 -9.18 -5.77
C THR A 118 -8.00 -9.68 -4.47
N GLY A 119 -7.96 -10.99 -4.27
CA GLY A 119 -7.38 -11.61 -3.08
C GLY A 119 -5.87 -11.36 -2.95
N GLU A 120 -5.14 -11.34 -4.05
CA GLU A 120 -3.70 -11.01 -4.05
C GLU A 120 -3.44 -9.55 -3.67
N ILE A 121 -4.29 -8.62 -4.15
CA ILE A 121 -4.15 -7.20 -3.82
C ILE A 121 -4.44 -6.97 -2.32
N ILE A 122 -5.55 -7.50 -1.82
CA ILE A 122 -5.93 -7.43 -0.41
C ILE A 122 -4.84 -8.05 0.47
N GLY A 123 -4.45 -9.28 0.17
CA GLY A 123 -3.45 -10.01 0.94
C GLY A 123 -2.11 -9.29 0.97
N ASN A 124 -1.67 -8.73 -0.16
CA ASN A 124 -0.44 -7.95 -0.19
C ASN A 124 -0.53 -6.70 0.69
N ARG A 125 -1.66 -5.99 0.69
CA ARG A 125 -1.86 -4.79 1.52
C ARG A 125 -1.87 -5.13 3.02
N ILE A 126 -2.58 -6.20 3.40
CA ILE A 126 -2.56 -6.72 4.78
C ILE A 126 -1.14 -7.12 5.21
N TYR A 127 -0.38 -7.77 4.32
CA TYR A 127 1.01 -8.13 4.61
C TYR A 127 1.90 -6.89 4.82
N GLN A 128 1.76 -5.83 4.01
CA GLN A 128 2.50 -4.59 4.21
C GLN A 128 2.17 -3.95 5.57
N GLU A 129 0.90 -3.90 5.95
CA GLU A 129 0.49 -3.40 7.26
C GLU A 129 1.04 -4.26 8.40
N ALA A 130 0.99 -5.58 8.27
CA ALA A 130 1.57 -6.51 9.25
C ALA A 130 3.05 -6.20 9.52
N LYS A 131 3.83 -5.91 8.46
CA LYS A 131 5.24 -5.51 8.61
C LYS A 131 5.38 -4.21 9.38
N ILE A 132 4.58 -3.20 9.03
CA ILE A 132 4.61 -1.90 9.72
C ILE A 132 4.32 -2.09 11.21
N LEU A 133 3.28 -2.85 11.56
CA LEU A 133 2.92 -3.12 12.95
C LEU A 133 4.00 -3.92 13.70
N LEU A 134 4.63 -4.89 13.04
CA LEU A 134 5.73 -5.67 13.61
C LEU A 134 6.97 -4.81 13.87
N ASP A 135 7.28 -3.85 12.99
CA ASP A 135 8.47 -3.01 13.05
C ASP A 135 8.29 -1.80 13.98
N GLN A 136 7.10 -1.21 13.99
CA GLN A 136 6.89 0.10 14.61
C GLN A 136 6.11 0.06 15.93
N THR A 137 5.54 -1.10 16.31
CA THR A 137 4.75 -1.21 17.54
C THR A 137 5.33 -2.25 18.50
N LYS A 138 4.95 -2.10 19.78
CA LYS A 138 5.23 -3.10 20.82
C LYS A 138 4.10 -4.13 20.97
N TRP A 139 3.13 -4.13 20.08
CA TRP A 139 2.00 -5.06 20.13
C TRP A 139 2.49 -6.50 19.99
N ASN A 140 1.92 -7.39 20.76
CA ASN A 140 2.25 -8.80 20.63
C ASN A 140 1.66 -9.40 19.33
N ILE A 141 2.10 -10.60 18.96
CA ILE A 141 1.71 -11.23 17.70
C ILE A 141 0.20 -11.48 17.63
N SER A 142 -0.45 -11.76 18.78
CA SER A 142 -1.90 -11.97 18.85
C SER A 142 -2.66 -10.66 18.62
N GLU A 143 -2.21 -9.57 19.23
CA GLU A 143 -2.80 -8.24 19.03
C GLU A 143 -2.74 -7.81 17.57
N ILE A 144 -1.60 -8.01 16.92
CA ILE A 144 -1.45 -7.74 15.47
C ILE A 144 -2.36 -8.65 14.64
N ALA A 145 -2.41 -9.94 14.96
CA ALA A 145 -3.27 -10.85 14.23
C ALA A 145 -4.74 -10.42 14.30
N PHE A 146 -5.23 -10.10 15.50
CA PHE A 146 -6.62 -9.69 15.69
C PHE A 146 -6.94 -8.33 15.04
N SER A 147 -6.07 -7.34 15.16
CA SER A 147 -6.29 -6.03 14.50
C SER A 147 -6.34 -6.16 12.97
N LEU A 148 -5.56 -7.07 12.40
CA LEU A 148 -5.59 -7.41 10.97
C LEU A 148 -6.77 -8.36 10.59
N GLY A 149 -7.66 -8.67 11.54
CA GLY A 149 -8.88 -9.40 11.31
C GLY A 149 -8.72 -10.93 11.24
N PHE A 150 -7.61 -11.49 11.72
CA PHE A 150 -7.45 -12.94 11.86
C PHE A 150 -8.09 -13.42 13.18
N GLU A 151 -8.90 -14.45 13.10
CA GLU A 151 -9.53 -15.06 14.28
C GLU A 151 -8.54 -15.90 15.10
N GLU A 152 -7.52 -16.45 14.42
CA GLU A 152 -6.51 -17.33 14.99
C GLU A 152 -5.10 -16.83 14.65
N VAL A 153 -4.23 -16.79 15.66
CA VAL A 153 -2.82 -16.44 15.49
C VAL A 153 -2.08 -17.38 14.55
N SER A 154 -2.48 -18.64 14.52
CA SER A 154 -1.96 -19.65 13.62
C SER A 154 -2.25 -19.31 12.15
N HIS A 155 -3.45 -18.82 11.83
CA HIS A 155 -3.81 -18.37 10.49
C HIS A 155 -3.00 -17.16 10.06
N PHE A 156 -2.82 -16.18 10.94
CA PHE A 156 -1.95 -15.03 10.69
C PHE A 156 -0.50 -15.47 10.44
N SER A 157 0.03 -16.36 11.27
CA SER A 157 1.41 -16.85 11.15
C SER A 157 1.64 -17.57 9.82
N ASN A 158 0.69 -18.39 9.39
CA ASN A 158 0.75 -19.08 8.10
C ASN A 158 0.62 -18.10 6.92
N PHE A 159 -0.29 -17.13 7.04
CA PHE A 159 -0.44 -16.06 6.07
C PHE A 159 0.86 -15.25 5.91
N PHE A 160 1.44 -14.78 7.00
CA PHE A 160 2.68 -14.00 6.98
C PHE A 160 3.84 -14.79 6.39
N LYS A 161 3.99 -16.06 6.80
CA LYS A 161 5.00 -16.99 6.26
C LYS A 161 4.90 -17.15 4.74
N LYS A 162 3.69 -17.18 4.18
CA LYS A 162 3.48 -17.29 2.74
C LYS A 162 4.09 -16.11 1.98
N TYR A 163 4.11 -14.90 2.57
CA TYR A 163 4.66 -13.70 1.94
C TYR A 163 6.14 -13.46 2.27
N ASN A 164 6.59 -13.85 3.46
CA ASN A 164 7.93 -13.50 3.97
C ASN A 164 8.88 -14.68 4.18
N SER A 165 8.43 -15.92 3.97
CA SER A 165 9.18 -17.15 4.24
C SER A 165 9.59 -17.37 5.71
N GLN A 166 9.32 -16.40 6.60
CA GLN A 166 9.60 -16.44 8.04
C GLN A 166 8.31 -16.23 8.85
N SER A 167 8.30 -16.68 10.11
CA SER A 167 7.20 -16.39 11.01
C SER A 167 7.21 -14.91 11.43
N PRO A 168 6.04 -14.33 11.84
CA PRO A 168 5.99 -12.96 12.34
C PRO A 168 6.95 -12.70 13.51
N LEU A 169 7.06 -13.65 14.43
CA LEU A 169 7.98 -13.55 15.58
C LEU A 169 9.43 -13.49 15.13
N HIS A 170 9.86 -14.44 14.29
CA HIS A 170 11.23 -14.46 13.79
C HIS A 170 11.58 -13.24 12.95
N TYR A 171 10.62 -12.74 12.15
CA TYR A 171 10.78 -11.49 11.42
C TYR A 171 11.05 -10.32 12.38
N ARG A 172 10.24 -10.14 13.44
CA ARG A 172 10.45 -9.09 14.43
C ARG A 172 11.82 -9.18 15.12
N GLU A 173 12.21 -10.37 15.55
CA GLU A 173 13.51 -10.60 16.20
C GLU A 173 14.68 -10.22 15.29
N SER A 174 14.57 -10.46 14.00
CA SER A 174 15.62 -10.13 13.02
C SER A 174 15.74 -8.61 12.72
N GLN A 175 14.79 -7.78 13.13
CA GLN A 175 14.85 -6.31 12.96
C GLN A 175 15.47 -5.61 14.17
N ILE A 176 15.68 -6.29 15.29
CA ILE A 176 16.20 -5.72 16.55
C ILE A 176 17.74 -5.75 16.60
N VAL A 177 18.42 -6.08 15.49
CA VAL A 177 19.89 -6.12 15.40
C VAL A 177 20.49 -4.77 15.03
#